data_bcd263757f0cbd476ab5241bdfeb20fa
#
_entry.id   bcd263757f0cbd476ab5241bdfeb20fa
#
_cell.length_a   1.000
_cell.length_b   1.000
_cell.length_c   1.000
_cell.angle_alpha   90.00
_cell.angle_beta   90.00
_cell.angle_gamma   90.00
#
_symmetry.space_group_name_H-M   'P 1'
#
loop_
_entity.id
_entity.type
_entity.pdbx_description
1 polymer ?
#
loop_
_entity_poly.entity_id
_entity_poly.type
_entity_poly.pdbx_seq_one_letter_code
_entity_poly.pdbx_strand_id
1 'polypeptide(L)'
;VEHAFLSNGSDVNNFLKTESGLKKLGVADATGIARYLGLQKMGVRVNVPEGTYTLDSVLASGKGIKISNDLFTSGAGTVLSTKKENISSQRFEIVSIGNGYYNIIAEHSGKALQAVGDGKAGYAYIEQRERNSALEAQKWCFIDAGNGTYYIMSALNTCIDIHSGVTSDGNTVWTYTCNQSN
;
A
#
# COMPACT_ATOMS: atom_id res chain seq x y z
N VAL A 1 8.16 10.89 -29.12
CA VAL A 1 7.70 9.64 -29.75
C VAL A 1 6.56 9.98 -30.70
N GLU A 2 6.69 9.63 -31.99
CA GLU A 2 5.62 9.75 -32.95
C GLU A 2 4.77 8.48 -32.94
N HIS A 3 3.47 8.61 -32.63
CA HIS A 3 2.58 7.45 -32.47
C HIS A 3 1.61 7.25 -33.59
N ALA A 4 1.21 8.33 -34.29
CA ALA A 4 0.20 8.28 -35.30
C ALA A 4 0.28 9.51 -36.20
N PHE A 5 -0.01 9.31 -37.50
CA PHE A 5 -0.03 10.37 -38.47
C PHE A 5 -1.46 10.71 -38.90
N LEU A 6 -1.81 11.98 -38.91
CA LEU A 6 -3.11 12.46 -39.39
C LEU A 6 -3.33 12.13 -40.89
N SER A 7 -2.27 11.99 -41.65
CA SER A 7 -2.31 11.60 -43.08
C SER A 7 -2.50 10.09 -43.28
N ASN A 8 -2.36 9.27 -42.24
CA ASN A 8 -2.59 7.83 -42.31
C ASN A 8 -4.02 7.50 -41.87
N GLY A 9 -4.87 7.10 -42.78
CA GLY A 9 -6.26 6.77 -42.51
C GLY A 9 -6.44 5.64 -41.48
N SER A 10 -5.51 4.69 -41.42
CA SER A 10 -5.51 3.62 -40.41
C SER A 10 -5.24 4.17 -39.00
N ASP A 11 -4.26 5.04 -38.84
CA ASP A 11 -3.93 5.67 -37.56
C ASP A 11 -5.08 6.54 -37.08
N VAL A 12 -5.66 7.33 -37.98
CA VAL A 12 -6.82 8.16 -37.66
C VAL A 12 -8.00 7.31 -37.18
N ASN A 13 -8.34 6.26 -37.91
CA ASN A 13 -9.51 5.44 -37.57
C ASN A 13 -9.33 4.57 -36.33
N ASN A 14 -8.12 4.04 -36.11
CA ASN A 14 -7.84 3.13 -34.99
C ASN A 14 -7.50 3.86 -33.67
N PHE A 15 -6.90 5.05 -33.76
CA PHE A 15 -6.35 5.69 -32.59
C PHE A 15 -6.83 7.13 -32.34
N LEU A 16 -6.94 7.96 -33.38
CA LEU A 16 -7.12 9.39 -33.17
C LEU A 16 -8.59 9.85 -33.10
N LYS A 17 -9.52 9.09 -33.69
CA LYS A 17 -10.95 9.45 -33.74
C LYS A 17 -11.77 9.06 -32.51
N THR A 18 -11.27 8.18 -31.66
CA THR A 18 -12.05 7.65 -30.55
C THR A 18 -11.32 7.82 -29.23
N GLU A 19 -12.08 8.05 -28.16
CA GLU A 19 -11.55 8.09 -26.78
C GLU A 19 -10.80 6.79 -26.46
N SER A 20 -11.35 5.64 -26.86
CA SER A 20 -10.70 4.34 -26.68
C SER A 20 -9.36 4.24 -27.40
N GLY A 21 -9.25 4.79 -28.60
CA GLY A 21 -8.01 4.83 -29.38
C GLY A 21 -6.96 5.71 -28.73
N LEU A 22 -7.34 6.92 -28.32
CA LEU A 22 -6.46 7.85 -27.59
C LEU A 22 -5.97 7.25 -26.27
N LYS A 23 -6.86 6.55 -25.56
CA LYS A 23 -6.49 5.84 -24.33
C LYS A 23 -5.47 4.73 -24.58
N LYS A 24 -5.60 3.98 -25.69
CA LYS A 24 -4.61 2.95 -26.06
C LYS A 24 -3.22 3.54 -26.32
N LEU A 25 -3.14 4.68 -27.01
CA LEU A 25 -1.88 5.40 -27.23
C LEU A 25 -1.26 5.85 -25.90
N GLY A 26 -2.04 6.51 -25.06
CA GLY A 26 -1.57 6.98 -23.75
C GLY A 26 -1.07 5.85 -22.84
N VAL A 27 -1.73 4.68 -22.87
CA VAL A 27 -1.28 3.50 -22.13
C VAL A 27 0.02 2.93 -22.71
N ALA A 28 0.16 2.91 -24.03
CA ALA A 28 1.40 2.45 -24.69
C ALA A 28 2.58 3.33 -24.33
N ASP A 29 2.39 4.66 -24.34
CA ASP A 29 3.39 5.64 -23.94
C ASP A 29 3.81 5.48 -22.50
N ALA A 30 2.85 5.48 -21.59
CA ALA A 30 3.10 5.32 -20.17
C ALA A 30 3.86 4.00 -19.89
N THR A 31 3.50 2.92 -20.59
CA THR A 31 4.17 1.62 -20.48
C THR A 31 5.60 1.67 -21.02
N GLY A 32 5.83 2.36 -22.14
CA GLY A 32 7.17 2.53 -22.73
C GLY A 32 8.08 3.34 -21.79
N ILE A 33 7.59 4.45 -21.27
CA ILE A 33 8.30 5.30 -20.31
C ILE A 33 8.61 4.53 -19.02
N ALA A 34 7.63 3.82 -18.48
CA ALA A 34 7.80 3.01 -17.28
C ALA A 34 8.91 1.96 -17.46
N ARG A 35 8.90 1.23 -18.58
CA ARG A 35 9.95 0.24 -18.92
C ARG A 35 11.32 0.88 -19.03
N TYR A 36 11.43 2.02 -19.71
CA TYR A 36 12.70 2.74 -19.85
C TYR A 36 13.27 3.20 -18.50
N LEU A 37 12.40 3.64 -17.59
CA LEU A 37 12.76 4.08 -16.25
C LEU A 37 12.87 2.93 -15.23
N GLY A 38 12.64 1.68 -15.64
CA GLY A 38 12.62 0.53 -14.73
C GLY A 38 11.47 0.53 -13.73
N LEU A 39 10.41 1.31 -13.99
CA LEU A 39 9.26 1.39 -13.11
C LEU A 39 8.39 0.12 -13.23
N GLN A 40 7.99 -0.42 -12.09
CA GLN A 40 7.03 -1.52 -12.06
C GLN A 40 5.59 -1.00 -12.14
N LYS A 41 4.73 -1.75 -12.83
CA LYS A 41 3.30 -1.44 -12.85
C LYS A 41 2.70 -1.79 -11.49
N MET A 42 2.31 -0.79 -10.72
CA MET A 42 1.51 -1.02 -9.51
C MET A 42 0.17 -1.67 -9.88
N GLY A 43 -0.33 -2.56 -9.02
CA GLY A 43 -1.68 -3.11 -9.13
C GLY A 43 -2.76 -2.02 -9.08
N VAL A 44 -4.01 -2.43 -9.29
CA VAL A 44 -5.15 -1.51 -9.20
C VAL A 44 -5.50 -1.26 -7.74
N ARG A 45 -5.76 0.02 -7.38
CA ARG A 45 -6.30 0.35 -6.07
C ARG A 45 -7.70 -0.26 -5.94
N VAL A 46 -7.94 -0.94 -4.83
CA VAL A 46 -9.21 -1.60 -4.54
C VAL A 46 -9.82 -1.08 -3.25
N ASN A 47 -11.14 -1.19 -3.16
CA ASN A 47 -11.84 -0.92 -1.91
C ASN A 47 -11.93 -2.21 -1.10
N VAL A 48 -11.62 -2.11 0.19
CA VAL A 48 -11.82 -3.19 1.16
C VAL A 48 -13.00 -2.83 2.07
N PRO A 49 -13.83 -3.80 2.48
CA PRO A 49 -14.89 -3.54 3.45
C PRO A 49 -14.33 -2.99 4.77
N GLU A 50 -15.07 -2.11 5.43
CA GLU A 50 -14.75 -1.72 6.80
C GLU A 50 -14.93 -2.91 7.75
N GLY A 51 -14.13 -2.98 8.80
CA GLY A 51 -14.19 -4.07 9.75
C GLY A 51 -12.87 -4.28 10.47
N THR A 52 -12.84 -5.28 11.35
CA THR A 52 -11.64 -5.66 12.10
C THR A 52 -10.95 -6.85 11.44
N TYR A 53 -9.67 -6.71 11.19
CA TYR A 53 -8.84 -7.67 10.47
C TYR A 53 -7.53 -7.94 11.18
N THR A 54 -6.90 -9.06 10.87
CA THR A 54 -5.46 -9.25 11.03
C THR A 54 -4.77 -8.85 9.71
N LEU A 55 -3.60 -8.24 9.80
CA LEU A 55 -2.79 -7.90 8.63
C LEU A 55 -1.70 -8.95 8.50
N ASP A 56 -1.99 -9.97 7.70
CA ASP A 56 -1.17 -11.16 7.59
C ASP A 56 -0.07 -11.00 6.54
N SER A 57 1.11 -11.54 6.82
CA SER A 57 2.23 -11.53 5.90
C SER A 57 2.13 -12.65 4.88
N VAL A 58 2.28 -12.35 3.61
CA VAL A 58 2.45 -13.34 2.53
C VAL A 58 3.83 -14.00 2.63
N LEU A 59 4.87 -13.23 2.98
CA LEU A 59 6.25 -13.73 3.11
C LEU A 59 6.41 -14.71 4.28
N ALA A 60 5.67 -14.50 5.39
CA ALA A 60 5.81 -15.28 6.62
C ALA A 60 4.47 -15.93 6.99
N SER A 61 4.21 -17.11 6.48
CA SER A 61 2.98 -17.85 6.76
C SER A 61 2.73 -17.99 8.27
N GLY A 62 1.48 -17.75 8.68
CA GLY A 62 1.07 -17.80 10.09
C GLY A 62 1.52 -16.61 10.94
N LYS A 63 2.06 -15.56 10.31
CA LYS A 63 2.48 -14.33 10.99
C LYS A 63 1.77 -13.11 10.42
N GLY A 64 1.67 -12.08 11.24
CA GLY A 64 1.07 -10.80 10.88
C GLY A 64 1.66 -9.66 11.68
N ILE A 65 1.13 -8.47 11.42
CA ILE A 65 1.53 -7.24 12.12
C ILE A 65 0.99 -7.24 13.55
N LYS A 66 1.82 -6.79 14.46
CA LYS A 66 1.48 -6.57 15.86
C LYS A 66 2.03 -5.23 16.35
N ILE A 67 1.32 -4.56 17.27
CA ILE A 67 1.90 -3.45 18.02
C ILE A 67 2.93 -4.01 19.00
N SER A 68 4.15 -3.47 18.94
CA SER A 68 5.27 -3.93 19.76
C SER A 68 4.95 -3.90 21.25
N ASN A 69 5.27 -5.01 21.93
CA ASN A 69 5.08 -5.20 23.38
C ASN A 69 3.67 -4.90 23.90
N ASP A 70 2.65 -4.96 23.03
CA ASP A 70 1.25 -4.68 23.35
C ASP A 70 1.03 -3.30 24.00
N LEU A 71 1.90 -2.35 23.68
CA LEU A 71 1.87 -1.00 24.28
C LEU A 71 0.65 -0.21 23.79
N PHE A 72 0.06 0.57 24.71
CA PHE A 72 -1.06 1.49 24.42
C PHE A 72 -0.60 2.91 24.10
N THR A 73 0.67 3.21 24.30
CA THR A 73 1.23 4.56 24.15
C THR A 73 1.39 4.95 22.68
N SER A 74 1.18 6.23 22.37
CA SER A 74 1.59 6.82 21.10
C SER A 74 3.09 6.67 20.91
N GLY A 75 3.51 6.31 19.68
CA GLY A 75 4.90 6.04 19.34
C GLY A 75 5.30 4.57 19.45
N ALA A 76 4.40 3.69 19.92
CA ALA A 76 4.69 2.26 19.86
C ALA A 76 4.75 1.79 18.39
N GLY A 77 5.86 1.14 18.02
CA GLY A 77 6.13 0.65 16.69
C GLY A 77 5.38 -0.64 16.34
N THR A 78 5.52 -1.08 15.10
CA THR A 78 4.97 -2.34 14.61
C THR A 78 6.04 -3.40 14.40
N VAL A 79 5.70 -4.65 14.71
CA VAL A 79 6.58 -5.81 14.53
C VAL A 79 5.84 -6.96 13.86
N LEU A 80 6.59 -7.84 13.23
CA LEU A 80 6.09 -9.14 12.79
C LEU A 80 5.92 -10.07 14.01
N SER A 81 4.83 -10.79 14.08
CA SER A 81 4.57 -11.73 15.18
C SER A 81 3.77 -12.92 14.70
N THR A 82 4.07 -14.09 15.27
CA THR A 82 3.21 -15.27 15.12
C THR A 82 1.79 -14.92 15.56
N LYS A 83 0.81 -15.28 14.73
CA LYS A 83 -0.61 -15.01 15.01
C LYS A 83 -1.06 -15.83 16.22
N LYS A 84 -1.82 -15.20 17.08
CA LYS A 84 -2.46 -15.84 18.22
C LYS A 84 -3.92 -15.41 18.28
N GLU A 85 -4.78 -16.32 18.63
CA GLU A 85 -6.18 -16.01 18.84
C GLU A 85 -6.36 -14.99 19.98
N ASN A 86 -7.34 -14.11 19.81
CA ASN A 86 -7.77 -13.16 20.83
C ASN A 86 -6.72 -12.16 21.31
N ILE A 87 -5.69 -11.88 20.51
CA ILE A 87 -4.72 -10.81 20.81
C ILE A 87 -5.15 -9.54 20.08
N SER A 88 -5.68 -8.56 20.82
CA SER A 88 -6.20 -7.30 20.26
C SER A 88 -5.14 -6.41 19.64
N SER A 89 -3.86 -6.52 20.08
CA SER A 89 -2.73 -5.81 19.45
C SER A 89 -2.31 -6.36 18.08
N GLN A 90 -2.89 -7.50 17.65
CA GLN A 90 -2.75 -8.08 16.30
C GLN A 90 -3.99 -7.81 15.43
N ARG A 91 -5.01 -7.12 15.95
CA ARG A 91 -6.22 -6.80 15.21
C ARG A 91 -6.31 -5.30 14.96
N PHE A 92 -6.75 -4.98 13.76
CA PHE A 92 -6.82 -3.62 13.26
C PHE A 92 -8.17 -3.35 12.64
N GLU A 93 -8.80 -2.27 13.04
CA GLU A 93 -10.01 -1.77 12.40
C GLU A 93 -9.63 -0.97 11.15
N ILE A 94 -10.24 -1.31 10.03
CA ILE A 94 -10.09 -0.60 8.76
C ILE A 94 -11.28 0.32 8.59
N VAL A 95 -11.03 1.63 8.61
CA VAL A 95 -12.08 2.67 8.55
C VAL A 95 -11.86 3.56 7.35
N SER A 96 -12.85 3.63 6.46
CA SER A 96 -12.79 4.48 5.28
C SER A 96 -12.77 5.97 5.66
N ILE A 97 -11.92 6.74 4.99
CA ILE A 97 -11.84 8.20 5.12
C ILE A 97 -12.11 8.90 3.78
N GLY A 98 -12.66 8.16 2.82
CA GLY A 98 -13.00 8.65 1.48
C GLY A 98 -11.85 8.56 0.48
N ASN A 99 -12.17 8.75 -0.79
CA ASN A 99 -11.22 8.74 -1.92
C ASN A 99 -10.36 7.46 -2.01
N GLY A 100 -10.87 6.31 -1.53
CA GLY A 100 -10.14 5.03 -1.52
C GLY A 100 -9.00 4.98 -0.51
N TYR A 101 -9.02 5.85 0.49
CA TYR A 101 -8.10 5.83 1.63
C TYR A 101 -8.79 5.38 2.91
N TYR A 102 -8.00 4.85 3.82
CA TYR A 102 -8.42 4.28 5.10
C TYR A 102 -7.49 4.72 6.22
N ASN A 103 -8.03 4.85 7.43
CA ASN A 103 -7.22 4.71 8.64
C ASN A 103 -7.16 3.22 9.02
N ILE A 104 -6.01 2.77 9.48
CA ILE A 104 -5.79 1.45 10.07
C ILE A 104 -5.61 1.68 11.56
N ILE A 105 -6.55 1.20 12.38
CA ILE A 105 -6.63 1.53 13.80
C ILE A 105 -6.37 0.26 14.62
N ALA A 106 -5.39 0.30 15.51
CA ALA A 106 -5.10 -0.80 16.40
C ALA A 106 -6.25 -0.99 17.41
N GLU A 107 -6.91 -2.15 17.42
CA GLU A 107 -8.11 -2.42 18.20
C GLU A 107 -7.89 -2.21 19.71
N HIS A 108 -6.74 -2.64 20.23
CA HIS A 108 -6.46 -2.57 21.66
C HIS A 108 -6.30 -1.13 22.18
N SER A 109 -5.80 -0.21 21.35
CA SER A 109 -5.44 1.16 21.79
C SER A 109 -6.33 2.25 21.20
N GLY A 110 -7.09 1.94 20.13
CA GLY A 110 -7.86 2.91 19.38
C GLY A 110 -7.01 3.89 18.56
N LYS A 111 -5.69 3.68 18.47
CA LYS A 111 -4.75 4.56 17.77
C LYS A 111 -4.54 4.13 16.33
N ALA A 112 -4.35 5.11 15.45
CA ALA A 112 -4.10 4.87 14.03
C ALA A 112 -2.63 4.55 13.75
N LEU A 113 -2.38 3.64 12.81
CA LEU A 113 -1.05 3.42 12.25
C LEU A 113 -0.63 4.65 11.44
N GLN A 114 0.59 5.11 11.69
CA GLN A 114 1.21 6.26 11.04
C GLN A 114 2.58 5.90 10.51
N ALA A 115 2.83 6.20 9.23
CA ALA A 115 4.19 6.19 8.69
C ALA A 115 4.95 7.42 9.18
N VAL A 116 6.09 7.21 9.86
CA VAL A 116 6.88 8.29 10.48
C VAL A 116 7.90 8.80 9.47
N GLY A 117 7.77 10.07 9.10
CA GLY A 117 8.66 10.71 8.12
C GLY A 117 7.86 11.41 7.02
N ASP A 118 8.59 11.87 6.00
CA ASP A 118 8.02 12.59 4.86
C ASP A 118 7.98 11.75 3.56
N GLY A 119 8.31 10.47 3.64
CA GLY A 119 8.35 9.54 2.51
C GLY A 119 9.54 9.72 1.57
N LYS A 120 10.37 10.77 1.73
CA LYS A 120 11.47 11.07 0.81
C LYS A 120 12.64 10.10 0.90
N ALA A 121 12.83 9.48 2.06
CA ALA A 121 13.88 8.49 2.27
C ALA A 121 13.59 7.12 1.62
N GLY A 122 12.38 6.95 1.03
CA GLY A 122 11.93 5.66 0.47
C GLY A 122 11.57 4.62 1.53
N TYR A 123 11.65 4.96 2.81
CA TYR A 123 11.20 4.13 3.94
C TYR A 123 10.69 5.01 5.08
N ALA A 124 9.87 4.41 5.95
CA ALA A 124 9.44 5.02 7.21
C ALA A 124 9.10 3.94 8.24
N TYR A 125 9.39 4.19 9.50
CA TYR A 125 8.86 3.35 10.58
C TYR A 125 7.35 3.51 10.66
N ILE A 126 6.65 2.48 11.12
CA ILE A 126 5.22 2.54 11.40
C ILE A 126 5.04 2.55 12.91
N GLU A 127 4.31 3.53 13.40
CA GLU A 127 3.97 3.67 14.81
C GLU A 127 2.46 3.86 14.96
N GLN A 128 1.91 3.51 16.11
CA GLN A 128 0.55 3.95 16.45
C GLN A 128 0.57 5.36 17.02
N ARG A 129 -0.36 6.19 16.60
CA ARG A 129 -0.52 7.60 17.03
C ARG A 129 -1.99 7.94 17.23
N GLU A 130 -2.27 9.04 17.94
CA GLU A 130 -3.64 9.56 18.02
C GLU A 130 -4.21 9.75 16.61
N ARG A 131 -5.45 9.32 16.43
CA ARG A 131 -6.11 9.35 15.13
C ARG A 131 -6.27 10.77 14.61
N ASN A 132 -5.81 11.01 13.41
CA ASN A 132 -6.00 12.25 12.65
C ASN A 132 -6.16 11.93 11.17
N SER A 133 -7.40 11.81 10.69
CA SER A 133 -7.70 11.44 9.30
C SER A 133 -7.30 12.50 8.26
N ALA A 134 -6.96 13.73 8.69
CA ALA A 134 -6.40 14.75 7.80
C ALA A 134 -4.91 14.51 7.49
N LEU A 135 -4.20 13.73 8.33
CA LEU A 135 -2.77 13.52 8.22
C LEU A 135 -2.45 12.50 7.13
N GLU A 136 -1.71 12.89 6.09
CA GLU A 136 -1.30 11.99 4.99
C GLU A 136 -0.58 10.74 5.50
N ALA A 137 0.24 10.88 6.53
CA ALA A 137 0.99 9.79 7.15
C ALA A 137 0.11 8.70 7.81
N GLN A 138 -1.19 8.97 8.04
CA GLN A 138 -2.16 8.02 8.57
C GLN A 138 -3.15 7.51 7.50
N LYS A 139 -2.95 7.91 6.24
CA LYS A 139 -3.78 7.48 5.12
C LYS A 139 -3.14 6.28 4.43
N TRP A 140 -3.92 5.23 4.29
CA TRP A 140 -3.51 3.96 3.68
C TRP A 140 -4.46 3.59 2.55
N CYS A 141 -3.98 2.96 1.51
CA CYS A 141 -4.81 2.36 0.48
C CYS A 141 -4.35 0.93 0.18
N PHE A 142 -5.25 0.14 -0.38
CA PHE A 142 -5.00 -1.24 -0.73
C PHE A 142 -4.83 -1.35 -2.24
N ILE A 143 -3.76 -2.01 -2.66
CA ILE A 143 -3.44 -2.25 -4.07
C ILE A 143 -3.53 -3.76 -4.29
N ASP A 144 -4.31 -4.19 -5.26
CA ASP A 144 -4.43 -5.60 -5.61
C ASP A 144 -3.06 -6.15 -6.05
N ALA A 145 -2.57 -7.15 -5.32
CA ALA A 145 -1.34 -7.87 -5.62
C ALA A 145 -1.61 -9.22 -6.31
N GLY A 146 -2.89 -9.54 -6.54
CA GLY A 146 -3.35 -10.81 -7.09
C GLY A 146 -3.53 -11.89 -6.01
N ASN A 147 -4.21 -12.96 -6.39
CA ASN A 147 -4.45 -14.14 -5.52
C ASN A 147 -5.09 -13.80 -4.16
N GLY A 148 -5.89 -12.73 -4.09
CA GLY A 148 -6.51 -12.29 -2.84
C GLY A 148 -5.57 -11.61 -1.85
N THR A 149 -4.40 -11.16 -2.30
CA THR A 149 -3.41 -10.44 -1.50
C THR A 149 -3.34 -8.97 -1.90
N TYR A 150 -2.77 -8.14 -1.02
CA TYR A 150 -2.72 -6.69 -1.20
C TYR A 150 -1.37 -6.13 -0.80
N TYR A 151 -0.89 -5.13 -1.54
CA TYR A 151 0.05 -4.17 -0.99
C TYR A 151 -0.74 -3.10 -0.23
N ILE A 152 -0.33 -2.81 1.00
CA ILE A 152 -0.90 -1.72 1.81
C ILE A 152 0.04 -0.53 1.67
N MET A 153 -0.41 0.48 0.92
CA MET A 153 0.41 1.64 0.57
C MET A 153 -0.02 2.87 1.37
N SER A 154 0.94 3.57 1.93
CA SER A 154 0.71 4.88 2.57
C SER A 154 0.48 5.96 1.51
N ALA A 155 -0.18 7.05 1.89
CA ALA A 155 -0.28 8.24 1.02
C ALA A 155 1.08 8.91 0.77
N LEU A 156 2.14 8.50 1.48
CA LEU A 156 3.53 8.90 1.23
C LEU A 156 4.24 8.05 0.16
N ASN A 157 3.49 7.20 -0.56
CA ASN A 157 3.96 6.33 -1.65
C ASN A 157 4.97 5.25 -1.23
N THR A 158 4.87 4.77 0.00
CA THR A 158 5.62 3.61 0.50
C THR A 158 4.67 2.50 0.90
N CYS A 159 5.05 1.24 0.71
CA CYS A 159 4.25 0.07 1.07
C CYS A 159 4.68 -0.53 2.40
N ILE A 160 3.74 -1.11 3.16
CA ILE A 160 4.08 -1.89 4.35
C ILE A 160 4.98 -3.04 3.94
N ASP A 161 6.09 -3.21 4.66
CA ASP A 161 7.13 -4.18 4.35
C ASP A 161 7.75 -4.75 5.64
N ILE A 162 8.31 -5.96 5.53
CA ILE A 162 9.05 -6.61 6.62
C ILE A 162 10.52 -6.24 6.47
N HIS A 163 11.06 -5.54 7.45
CA HIS A 163 12.44 -5.06 7.42
C HIS A 163 13.42 -6.17 7.05
N SER A 164 14.14 -5.96 5.94
CA SER A 164 15.13 -6.89 5.38
C SER A 164 14.62 -8.30 5.07
N GLY A 165 13.30 -8.51 4.97
CA GLY A 165 12.69 -9.81 4.72
C GLY A 165 12.88 -10.84 5.85
N VAL A 166 13.31 -10.42 7.03
CA VAL A 166 13.57 -11.32 8.17
C VAL A 166 12.25 -11.72 8.82
N THR A 167 11.93 -13.01 8.81
CA THR A 167 10.64 -13.55 9.23
C THR A 167 10.55 -13.97 10.70
N SER A 168 11.53 -13.62 11.54
CA SER A 168 11.48 -13.89 12.97
C SER A 168 10.49 -12.97 13.70
N ASP A 169 9.89 -13.47 14.77
CA ASP A 169 9.05 -12.65 15.65
C ASP A 169 9.85 -11.50 16.25
N GLY A 170 9.22 -10.34 16.36
CA GLY A 170 9.85 -9.12 16.84
C GLY A 170 10.59 -8.31 15.77
N ASN A 171 10.75 -8.84 14.55
CA ASN A 171 11.33 -8.04 13.47
C ASN A 171 10.42 -6.85 13.14
N THR A 172 11.06 -5.70 12.87
CA THR A 172 10.36 -4.47 12.55
C THR A 172 9.51 -4.62 11.30
N VAL A 173 8.27 -4.19 11.37
CA VAL A 173 7.45 -3.90 10.19
C VAL A 173 7.50 -2.40 9.97
N TRP A 174 7.83 -2.00 8.76
CA TRP A 174 8.01 -0.61 8.38
C TRP A 174 7.31 -0.32 7.04
N THR A 175 7.51 0.82 6.46
CA THR A 175 7.19 1.04 5.05
C THR A 175 8.48 1.13 4.25
N TYR A 176 8.44 0.63 3.02
CA TYR A 176 9.54 0.74 2.07
C TYR A 176 9.00 1.09 0.67
N THR A 177 9.90 1.50 -0.22
CA THR A 177 9.54 1.74 -1.63
C THR A 177 8.79 0.54 -2.19
N CYS A 178 7.62 0.77 -2.77
CA CYS A 178 6.82 -0.30 -3.36
C CYS A 178 7.51 -0.84 -4.61
N ASN A 179 8.21 -1.94 -4.49
CA ASN A 179 9.02 -2.54 -5.56
C ASN A 179 8.43 -3.83 -6.14
N GLN A 180 7.30 -4.30 -5.62
CA GLN A 180 6.63 -5.54 -6.04
C GLN A 180 7.56 -6.79 -6.05
N SER A 181 8.63 -6.77 -5.26
CA SER A 181 9.63 -7.84 -5.24
C SER A 181 9.30 -8.99 -4.28
N ASN A 182 8.15 -8.95 -3.62
CA ASN A 182 7.69 -9.99 -2.68
C ASN A 182 6.24 -10.33 -2.90
#